data_ebee54319ef3eb78fd962b15ac62a6a8
#
_entry.id   ebee54319ef3eb78fd962b15ac62a6a8
#
_cell.length_a   1.000
_cell.length_b   1.000
_cell.length_c   1.000
_cell.angle_alpha   90.00
_cell.angle_beta   90.00
_cell.angle_gamma   90.00
#
_symmetry.space_group_name_H-M   'P 1'
#
loop_
_entity.id
_entity.type
_entity.pdbx_description
1 polymer ?
#
loop_
_entity_poly.entity_id
_entity_poly.type
_entity_poly.pdbx_seq_one_letter_code
_entity_poly.pdbx_strand_id
1 'polypeptide(L)'
;LLLKDNEIDQERGVIREEWRTRRSRMATIRMMEDAMPVIYAGSKYADCLPIGHIEVVDTFRYDVLRDYYHKWYRPDLQGIIVVGDVNVDEIEAKIKQLFQNDTVPAEAPQRIYYGVPDNKDMIVYTQPDKEQPTLNLALYMKREAEPRATRNTREAFLGGYKSRLAMFILRQRLAQLSHEAQPRV
;
A
#
# COMPACT_ATOMS: atom_id res chain seq x y z
N LEU A 1 -20.05 6.15 -11.89
CA LEU A 1 -20.40 4.92 -11.20
C LEU A 1 -21.77 5.09 -10.55
N LEU A 2 -22.67 4.12 -10.74
CA LEU A 2 -24.04 4.20 -10.17
C LEU A 2 -24.08 3.71 -8.72
N LEU A 3 -23.19 2.84 -8.32
CA LEU A 3 -23.07 2.26 -6.97
C LEU A 3 -24.46 1.85 -6.40
N LYS A 4 -25.22 1.04 -7.17
CA LYS A 4 -26.52 0.54 -6.75
C LYS A 4 -26.35 -0.48 -5.62
N ASP A 5 -27.32 -0.55 -4.72
CA ASP A 5 -27.27 -1.42 -3.53
C ASP A 5 -27.05 -2.89 -3.90
N ASN A 6 -27.77 -3.39 -4.89
CA ASN A 6 -27.60 -4.77 -5.36
C ASN A 6 -26.25 -5.06 -5.97
N GLU A 7 -25.61 -4.10 -6.63
CA GLU A 7 -24.28 -4.24 -7.20
C GLU A 7 -23.21 -4.24 -6.07
N ILE A 8 -23.41 -3.40 -5.04
CA ILE A 8 -22.55 -3.37 -3.85
C ILE A 8 -22.63 -4.70 -3.11
N ASP A 9 -23.81 -5.28 -2.94
CA ASP A 9 -23.97 -6.57 -2.25
C ASP A 9 -23.35 -7.73 -3.03
N GLN A 10 -23.45 -7.73 -4.35
CA GLN A 10 -22.73 -8.72 -5.18
C GLN A 10 -21.22 -8.60 -5.01
N GLU A 11 -20.69 -7.37 -5.01
CA GLU A 11 -19.25 -7.11 -4.87
C GLU A 11 -18.72 -7.48 -3.48
N ARG A 12 -19.52 -7.36 -2.41
CA ARG A 12 -19.15 -7.88 -1.07
C ARG A 12 -18.79 -9.37 -1.13
N GLY A 13 -19.59 -10.16 -1.88
CA GLY A 13 -19.30 -11.58 -2.08
C GLY A 13 -17.97 -11.84 -2.75
N VAL A 14 -17.63 -11.04 -3.78
CA VAL A 14 -16.35 -11.13 -4.49
C VAL A 14 -15.18 -10.80 -3.57
N ILE A 15 -15.27 -9.70 -2.83
CA ILE A 15 -14.22 -9.28 -1.88
C ILE A 15 -14.02 -10.31 -0.77
N ARG A 16 -15.11 -10.91 -0.26
CA ARG A 16 -15.06 -11.97 0.75
C ARG A 16 -14.32 -13.21 0.23
N GLU A 17 -14.58 -13.61 -1.01
CA GLU A 17 -13.87 -14.74 -1.63
C GLU A 17 -12.40 -14.42 -1.90
N GLU A 18 -12.07 -13.20 -2.26
CA GLU A 18 -10.67 -12.76 -2.40
C GLU A 18 -9.95 -12.83 -1.04
N TRP A 19 -10.55 -12.29 0.01
CA TRP A 19 -10.02 -12.32 1.37
C TRP A 19 -9.80 -13.77 1.84
N ARG A 20 -10.82 -14.62 1.67
CA ARG A 20 -10.75 -16.04 2.03
C ARG A 20 -9.63 -16.75 1.29
N THR A 21 -9.53 -16.55 -0.01
CA THR A 21 -8.53 -17.20 -0.87
C THR A 21 -7.11 -16.75 -0.50
N ARG A 22 -6.90 -15.48 -0.23
CA ARG A 22 -5.58 -14.96 0.21
C ARG A 22 -5.15 -15.56 1.53
N ARG A 23 -6.00 -15.50 2.55
CA ARG A 23 -5.66 -16.02 3.89
C ARG A 23 -5.50 -17.54 3.92
N SER A 24 -6.32 -18.28 3.18
CA SER A 24 -6.27 -19.75 3.20
C SER A 24 -5.05 -20.33 2.49
N ARG A 25 -4.47 -19.64 1.52
CA ARG A 25 -3.40 -20.19 0.67
C ARG A 25 -1.99 -19.79 1.08
N MET A 26 -1.83 -18.76 1.90
CA MET A 26 -0.50 -18.19 2.17
C MET A 26 -0.32 -17.87 3.67
N ALA A 27 0.40 -18.75 4.36
CA ALA A 27 0.82 -18.51 5.74
C ALA A 27 1.53 -17.16 5.90
N THR A 28 2.39 -16.80 4.95
CA THR A 28 3.13 -15.53 4.97
C THR A 28 2.21 -14.31 4.95
N ILE A 29 1.05 -14.38 4.28
CA ILE A 29 0.08 -13.27 4.29
C ILE A 29 -0.56 -13.14 5.67
N ARG A 30 -1.04 -14.25 6.26
CA ARG A 30 -1.61 -14.24 7.62
C ARG A 30 -0.63 -13.68 8.63
N MET A 31 0.61 -14.18 8.60
CA MET A 31 1.66 -13.72 9.50
C MET A 31 1.98 -12.23 9.32
N MET A 32 2.00 -11.74 8.09
CA MET A 32 2.23 -10.31 7.81
C MET A 32 1.06 -9.44 8.27
N GLU A 33 -0.18 -9.85 8.03
CA GLU A 33 -1.37 -9.13 8.50
C GLU A 33 -1.38 -9.01 10.03
N ASP A 34 -1.04 -10.10 10.74
CA ASP A 34 -0.96 -10.11 12.20
C ASP A 34 0.21 -9.26 12.74
N ALA A 35 1.29 -9.10 11.96
CA ALA A 35 2.44 -8.26 12.31
C ALA A 35 2.21 -6.75 12.05
N MET A 36 1.29 -6.38 11.15
CA MET A 36 1.05 -4.98 10.76
C MET A 36 0.74 -4.05 11.95
N PRO A 37 -0.13 -4.42 12.91
CA PRO A 37 -0.39 -3.58 14.09
C PRO A 37 0.85 -3.30 14.93
N VAL A 38 1.79 -4.25 14.97
CA VAL A 38 3.05 -4.10 15.71
C VAL A 38 4.03 -3.22 14.93
N ILE A 39 4.20 -3.48 13.63
CA ILE A 39 5.12 -2.72 12.76
C ILE A 39 4.69 -1.25 12.67
N TYR A 40 3.39 -0.98 12.55
CA TYR A 40 2.83 0.36 12.40
C TYR A 40 2.17 0.89 13.67
N ALA A 41 2.57 0.38 14.86
CA ALA A 41 2.01 0.82 16.13
C ALA A 41 2.03 2.35 16.27
N GLY A 42 0.91 2.90 16.74
CA GLY A 42 0.72 4.36 16.89
C GLY A 42 0.39 5.11 15.59
N SER A 43 0.29 4.42 14.46
CA SER A 43 -0.14 4.99 13.19
C SER A 43 -1.50 4.41 12.76
N LYS A 44 -2.27 5.20 12.02
CA LYS A 44 -3.48 4.70 11.37
C LYS A 44 -3.22 3.55 10.38
N TYR A 45 -2.00 3.43 9.87
CA TYR A 45 -1.62 2.33 8.97
C TYR A 45 -1.62 0.96 9.66
N ALA A 46 -1.62 0.90 10.99
CA ALA A 46 -1.78 -0.35 11.75
C ALA A 46 -3.07 -1.09 11.40
N ASP A 47 -4.15 -0.34 11.07
CA ASP A 47 -5.48 -0.87 10.77
C ASP A 47 -5.86 -0.75 9.28
N CYS A 48 -4.91 -0.35 8.41
CA CYS A 48 -5.18 -0.10 7.01
C CYS A 48 -4.61 -1.19 6.10
N LEU A 49 -5.15 -2.40 6.21
CA LEU A 49 -4.83 -3.49 5.26
C LEU A 49 -5.43 -3.19 3.88
N PRO A 50 -4.77 -3.56 2.77
CA PRO A 50 -5.27 -3.31 1.43
C PRO A 50 -6.66 -3.88 1.15
N ILE A 51 -6.95 -5.07 1.67
CA ILE A 51 -8.27 -5.71 1.52
C ILE A 51 -9.26 -5.26 2.60
N GLY A 52 -8.77 -4.59 3.65
CA GLY A 52 -9.56 -4.17 4.78
C GLY A 52 -9.92 -5.29 5.75
N HIS A 53 -10.82 -4.97 6.68
CA HIS A 53 -11.38 -5.92 7.64
C HIS A 53 -12.68 -6.49 7.08
N ILE A 54 -12.82 -7.80 7.08
CA ILE A 54 -13.98 -8.47 6.46
C ILE A 54 -15.30 -8.07 7.15
N GLU A 55 -15.26 -7.83 8.44
CA GLU A 55 -16.40 -7.36 9.22
C GLU A 55 -16.90 -5.99 8.71
N VAL A 56 -15.99 -5.12 8.30
CA VAL A 56 -16.33 -3.83 7.69
C VAL A 56 -16.96 -4.05 6.32
N VAL A 57 -16.36 -4.92 5.49
CA VAL A 57 -16.91 -5.25 4.15
C VAL A 57 -18.33 -5.77 4.27
N ASP A 58 -18.60 -6.59 5.28
CA ASP A 58 -19.92 -7.20 5.48
C ASP A 58 -20.98 -6.24 6.00
N THR A 59 -20.58 -5.19 6.72
CA THR A 59 -21.50 -4.36 7.50
C THR A 59 -21.57 -2.89 7.12
N PHE A 60 -20.66 -2.36 6.28
CA PHE A 60 -20.72 -0.94 5.92
C PHE A 60 -22.03 -0.60 5.21
N ARG A 61 -22.57 0.57 5.47
CA ARG A 61 -23.80 1.06 4.82
C ARG A 61 -23.49 1.54 3.40
N TYR A 62 -24.44 1.41 2.48
CA TYR A 62 -24.24 1.80 1.07
C TYR A 62 -23.92 3.28 0.89
N ASP A 63 -24.50 4.14 1.71
CA ASP A 63 -24.23 5.59 1.69
C ASP A 63 -22.77 5.89 2.03
N VAL A 64 -22.16 5.17 2.97
CA VAL A 64 -20.73 5.33 3.34
C VAL A 64 -19.81 5.09 2.14
N LEU A 65 -20.10 4.08 1.30
CA LEU A 65 -19.34 3.83 0.08
C LEU A 65 -19.52 4.95 -0.95
N ARG A 66 -20.78 5.42 -1.13
CA ARG A 66 -21.08 6.54 -2.04
C ARG A 66 -20.41 7.82 -1.59
N ASP A 67 -20.47 8.14 -0.30
CA ASP A 67 -19.81 9.30 0.29
C ASP A 67 -18.28 9.23 0.13
N TYR A 68 -17.69 8.05 0.33
CA TYR A 68 -16.27 7.82 0.08
C TYR A 68 -15.91 8.08 -1.38
N TYR A 69 -16.71 7.55 -2.32
CA TYR A 69 -16.51 7.76 -3.74
C TYR A 69 -16.57 9.24 -4.11
N HIS A 70 -17.62 9.95 -3.74
CA HIS A 70 -17.79 11.39 -4.02
C HIS A 70 -16.70 12.24 -3.35
N LYS A 71 -16.24 11.84 -2.19
CA LYS A 71 -15.20 12.53 -1.46
C LYS A 71 -13.81 12.43 -2.11
N TRP A 72 -13.45 11.28 -2.68
CA TRP A 72 -12.08 10.99 -3.05
C TRP A 72 -11.85 10.80 -4.55
N TYR A 73 -12.90 10.47 -5.33
CA TYR A 73 -12.79 10.31 -6.78
C TYR A 73 -13.10 11.63 -7.49
N ARG A 74 -12.23 12.61 -7.31
CA ARG A 74 -12.35 13.98 -7.81
C ARG A 74 -11.30 14.28 -8.86
N PRO A 75 -11.55 15.23 -9.79
CA PRO A 75 -10.61 15.58 -10.84
C PRO A 75 -9.21 15.99 -10.35
N ASP A 76 -9.12 16.72 -9.22
CA ASP A 76 -7.84 17.14 -8.62
C ASP A 76 -7.00 16.00 -8.03
N LEU A 77 -7.57 14.81 -7.87
CA LEU A 77 -6.91 13.60 -7.39
C LEU A 77 -6.73 12.53 -8.49
N GLN A 78 -7.07 12.85 -9.74
CA GLN A 78 -6.99 11.93 -10.87
C GLN A 78 -5.92 12.38 -11.87
N GLY A 79 -5.36 11.42 -12.58
CA GLY A 79 -4.47 11.64 -13.71
C GLY A 79 -4.90 10.78 -14.88
N ILE A 80 -4.90 11.35 -16.09
CA ILE A 80 -5.21 10.62 -17.31
C ILE A 80 -3.90 10.36 -18.06
N ILE A 81 -3.65 9.10 -18.36
CA ILE A 81 -2.47 8.67 -19.15
C ILE A 81 -2.97 7.90 -20.35
N VAL A 82 -2.63 8.37 -21.54
CA VAL A 82 -2.94 7.69 -22.80
C VAL A 82 -1.64 7.29 -23.48
N VAL A 83 -1.52 5.99 -23.79
CA VAL A 83 -0.33 5.42 -24.45
C VAL A 83 -0.78 4.60 -25.65
N GLY A 84 -0.18 4.86 -26.82
CA GLY A 84 -0.49 4.16 -28.06
C GLY A 84 -0.03 4.94 -29.28
N ASP A 85 -0.39 4.45 -30.46
CA ASP A 85 -0.22 5.15 -31.72
C ASP A 85 -1.37 6.17 -31.88
N VAL A 86 -1.19 7.35 -31.32
CA VAL A 86 -2.22 8.39 -31.25
C VAL A 86 -1.66 9.76 -31.63
N ASN A 87 -2.51 10.60 -32.21
CA ASN A 87 -2.22 12.02 -32.37
C ASN A 87 -2.40 12.71 -31.00
N VAL A 88 -1.31 13.23 -30.45
CA VAL A 88 -1.29 13.84 -29.10
C VAL A 88 -2.22 15.05 -29.03
N ASP A 89 -2.22 15.93 -30.02
CA ASP A 89 -3.02 17.16 -30.02
C ASP A 89 -4.52 16.85 -30.06
N GLU A 90 -4.92 15.88 -30.90
CA GLU A 90 -6.31 15.43 -30.98
C GLU A 90 -6.80 14.79 -29.66
N ILE A 91 -5.96 13.95 -29.02
CA ILE A 91 -6.30 13.32 -27.75
C ILE A 91 -6.38 14.34 -26.63
N GLU A 92 -5.44 15.30 -26.58
CA GLU A 92 -5.48 16.39 -25.60
C GLU A 92 -6.75 17.23 -25.75
N ALA A 93 -7.10 17.62 -26.98
CA ALA A 93 -8.32 18.37 -27.26
C ALA A 93 -9.57 17.60 -26.83
N LYS A 94 -9.61 16.29 -27.10
CA LYS A 94 -10.72 15.42 -26.73
C LYS A 94 -10.84 15.25 -25.20
N ILE A 95 -9.74 15.11 -24.49
CA ILE A 95 -9.72 15.06 -23.01
C ILE A 95 -10.28 16.37 -22.45
N LYS A 96 -9.79 17.52 -22.90
CA LYS A 96 -10.29 18.84 -22.48
C LYS A 96 -11.79 18.99 -22.72
N GLN A 97 -12.27 18.56 -23.88
CA GLN A 97 -13.71 18.59 -24.21
C GLN A 97 -14.56 17.69 -23.30
N LEU A 98 -14.08 16.48 -23.02
CA LEU A 98 -14.84 15.51 -22.22
C LEU A 98 -14.95 15.93 -20.74
N PHE A 99 -13.89 16.52 -20.19
CA PHE A 99 -13.80 16.87 -18.77
C PHE A 99 -13.96 18.37 -18.49
N GLN A 100 -14.34 19.19 -19.48
CA GLN A 100 -14.48 20.63 -19.34
C GLN A 100 -15.44 21.11 -18.24
N ASN A 101 -16.44 20.27 -17.90
CA ASN A 101 -17.45 20.59 -16.91
C ASN A 101 -17.17 19.97 -15.53
N ASP A 102 -16.07 19.20 -15.41
CA ASP A 102 -15.73 18.58 -14.16
C ASP A 102 -15.10 19.61 -13.23
N THR A 103 -15.71 19.79 -12.07
CA THR A 103 -15.31 20.79 -11.09
C THR A 103 -14.90 20.13 -9.78
N VAL A 104 -13.95 20.75 -9.09
CA VAL A 104 -13.56 20.34 -7.73
C VAL A 104 -14.44 21.10 -6.74
N PRO A 105 -15.09 20.44 -5.76
CA PRO A 105 -15.85 21.13 -4.73
C PRO A 105 -14.96 22.14 -3.97
N ALA A 106 -15.51 23.33 -3.69
CA ALA A 106 -14.77 24.41 -3.01
C ALA A 106 -14.20 23.98 -1.64
N GLU A 107 -14.94 23.14 -0.92
CA GLU A 107 -14.55 22.61 0.39
C GLU A 107 -14.04 21.16 0.31
N ALA A 108 -13.38 20.81 -0.79
CA ALA A 108 -12.84 19.48 -0.98
C ALA A 108 -11.80 19.13 0.09
N PRO A 109 -11.97 18.01 0.82
CA PRO A 109 -11.05 17.67 1.90
C PRO A 109 -9.65 17.35 1.36
N GLN A 110 -8.65 17.81 2.08
CA GLN A 110 -7.26 17.52 1.77
C GLN A 110 -6.90 16.10 2.20
N ARG A 111 -5.99 15.48 1.43
CA ARG A 111 -5.45 14.18 1.78
C ARG A 111 -4.54 14.28 2.99
N ILE A 112 -4.86 13.52 4.04
CA ILE A 112 -4.05 13.45 5.24
C ILE A 112 -3.03 12.33 5.08
N TYR A 113 -1.76 12.64 5.36
CA TYR A 113 -0.68 11.65 5.43
C TYR A 113 -0.37 11.38 6.90
N TYR A 114 -0.50 10.14 7.31
CA TYR A 114 -0.22 9.73 8.68
C TYR A 114 1.24 9.35 8.81
N GLY A 115 1.90 9.85 9.86
CA GLY A 115 3.24 9.39 10.23
C GLY A 115 3.19 7.98 10.82
N VAL A 116 4.33 7.30 10.77
CA VAL A 116 4.56 6.07 11.52
C VAL A 116 5.58 6.41 12.61
N PRO A 117 5.19 6.47 13.91
CA PRO A 117 6.11 6.80 14.98
C PRO A 117 7.27 5.80 15.03
N ASP A 118 8.46 6.31 15.35
CA ASP A 118 9.58 5.43 15.66
C ASP A 118 9.40 4.83 17.07
N ASN A 119 9.97 3.65 17.28
CA ASN A 119 9.98 3.00 18.58
C ASN A 119 11.31 3.34 19.31
N LYS A 120 11.23 3.57 20.62
CA LYS A 120 12.43 3.85 21.44
C LYS A 120 13.31 2.63 21.62
N ASP A 121 12.67 1.47 21.81
CA ASP A 121 13.35 0.21 22.07
C ASP A 121 13.10 -0.77 20.94
N MET A 122 13.99 -1.74 20.78
CA MET A 122 13.82 -2.82 19.82
C MET A 122 12.59 -3.66 20.17
N ILE A 123 11.69 -3.81 19.21
CA ILE A 123 10.51 -4.68 19.34
C ILE A 123 10.86 -6.04 18.74
N VAL A 124 10.69 -7.09 19.52
CA VAL A 124 10.80 -8.47 19.04
C VAL A 124 9.39 -9.03 18.93
N TYR A 125 9.01 -9.45 17.75
CA TYR A 125 7.70 -10.03 17.47
C TYR A 125 7.89 -11.39 16.81
N THR A 126 7.18 -12.39 17.30
CA THR A 126 7.22 -13.76 16.76
C THR A 126 5.81 -14.21 16.44
N GLN A 127 5.63 -14.75 15.24
CA GLN A 127 4.34 -15.22 14.75
C GLN A 127 4.50 -16.64 14.18
N PRO A 128 3.99 -17.68 14.86
CA PRO A 128 3.96 -19.02 14.29
C PRO A 128 2.76 -19.22 13.38
N ASP A 129 2.94 -20.00 12.32
CA ASP A 129 1.86 -20.52 11.50
C ASP A 129 2.16 -21.99 11.14
N LYS A 130 1.16 -22.86 11.26
CA LYS A 130 1.32 -24.30 11.06
C LYS A 130 1.73 -24.68 9.64
N GLU A 131 1.39 -23.83 8.66
CA GLU A 131 1.70 -24.05 7.25
C GLU A 131 3.00 -23.36 6.81
N GLN A 132 3.70 -22.67 7.73
CA GLN A 132 4.98 -22.06 7.45
C GLN A 132 6.11 -23.08 7.66
N PRO A 133 6.74 -23.61 6.60
CA PRO A 133 7.73 -24.70 6.73
C PRO A 133 9.11 -24.22 7.14
N THR A 134 9.38 -22.92 7.05
CA THR A 134 10.71 -22.34 7.30
C THR A 134 10.65 -21.18 8.27
N LEU A 135 11.75 -20.99 9.01
CA LEU A 135 11.94 -19.80 9.84
C LEU A 135 12.32 -18.61 8.94
N ASN A 136 11.59 -17.54 9.08
CA ASN A 136 11.93 -16.26 8.44
C ASN A 136 12.25 -15.24 9.52
N LEU A 137 13.40 -14.59 9.39
CA LEU A 137 13.80 -13.46 10.21
C LEU A 137 13.77 -12.19 9.36
N ALA A 138 13.07 -11.17 9.83
CA ALA A 138 13.05 -9.86 9.19
C ALA A 138 13.44 -8.78 10.20
N LEU A 139 14.38 -7.93 9.82
CA LEU A 139 14.77 -6.75 10.59
C LEU A 139 14.22 -5.51 9.89
N TYR A 140 13.34 -4.79 10.58
CA TYR A 140 12.75 -3.53 10.11
C TYR A 140 13.42 -2.35 10.81
N MET A 141 13.97 -1.44 10.02
CA MET A 141 14.48 -0.15 10.51
C MET A 141 13.55 0.95 10.01
N LYS A 142 12.81 1.56 10.90
CA LYS A 142 11.95 2.70 10.59
C LYS A 142 12.79 3.93 10.25
N ARG A 143 12.31 4.73 9.36
CA ARG A 143 12.88 6.04 9.01
C ARG A 143 11.77 6.96 8.54
N GLU A 144 12.00 8.24 8.62
CA GLU A 144 11.09 9.22 8.02
C GLU A 144 10.98 9.00 6.50
N ALA A 145 9.76 9.12 6.00
CA ALA A 145 9.54 9.06 4.57
C ALA A 145 10.13 10.31 3.90
N GLU A 146 10.76 10.13 2.75
CA GLU A 146 11.24 11.23 1.93
C GLU A 146 10.07 12.20 1.62
N PRO A 147 10.21 13.51 1.90
CA PRO A 147 9.17 14.48 1.58
C PRO A 147 8.81 14.46 0.10
N ARG A 148 7.52 14.59 -0.22
CA ARG A 148 7.04 14.53 -1.61
C ARG A 148 7.74 15.56 -2.51
N ALA A 149 8.04 16.75 -1.97
CA ALA A 149 8.71 17.84 -2.70
C ALA A 149 10.14 17.48 -3.15
N THR A 150 10.84 16.63 -2.39
CA THR A 150 12.25 16.26 -2.65
C THR A 150 12.41 14.88 -3.26
N ARG A 151 11.36 14.07 -3.28
CA ARG A 151 11.42 12.65 -3.71
C ARG A 151 11.94 12.45 -5.13
N ASN A 152 11.69 13.39 -6.04
CA ASN A 152 12.10 13.33 -7.43
C ASN A 152 13.35 14.17 -7.72
N THR A 153 14.16 14.49 -6.70
CA THR A 153 15.41 15.21 -6.87
C THR A 153 16.58 14.27 -7.10
N ARG A 154 17.68 14.82 -7.65
CA ARG A 154 18.94 14.10 -7.83
C ARG A 154 19.49 13.61 -6.49
N GLU A 155 19.37 14.40 -5.45
CA GLU A 155 19.82 14.09 -4.08
C GLU A 155 19.08 12.88 -3.51
N ALA A 156 17.78 12.83 -3.63
CA ALA A 156 16.96 11.68 -3.21
C ALA A 156 17.31 10.42 -4.01
N PHE A 157 17.52 10.56 -5.33
CA PHE A 157 17.97 9.46 -6.18
C PHE A 157 19.33 8.91 -5.75
N LEU A 158 20.31 9.78 -5.50
CA LEU A 158 21.65 9.40 -5.05
C LEU A 158 21.60 8.76 -3.65
N GLY A 159 20.80 9.30 -2.74
CA GLY A 159 20.55 8.70 -1.43
C GLY A 159 20.00 7.27 -1.53
N GLY A 160 18.98 7.08 -2.35
CA GLY A 160 18.40 5.77 -2.64
C GLY A 160 19.40 4.81 -3.30
N TYR A 161 20.23 5.29 -4.22
CA TYR A 161 21.28 4.51 -4.86
C TYR A 161 22.33 4.03 -3.84
N LYS A 162 22.85 4.92 -2.99
CA LYS A 162 23.80 4.58 -1.92
C LYS A 162 23.22 3.51 -0.98
N SER A 163 21.95 3.64 -0.59
CA SER A 163 21.29 2.65 0.26
C SER A 163 21.18 1.28 -0.41
N ARG A 164 20.82 1.23 -1.70
CA ARG A 164 20.78 -0.03 -2.45
C ARG A 164 22.15 -0.66 -2.59
N LEU A 165 23.20 0.13 -2.82
CA LEU A 165 24.58 -0.38 -2.90
C LEU A 165 25.04 -0.95 -1.56
N ALA A 166 24.77 -0.26 -0.45
CA ALA A 166 25.09 -0.75 0.89
C ALA A 166 24.38 -2.08 1.19
N MET A 167 23.08 -2.18 0.85
CA MET A 167 22.33 -3.42 1.02
C MET A 167 22.82 -4.54 0.11
N PHE A 168 23.26 -4.23 -1.10
CA PHE A 168 23.87 -5.21 -1.99
C PHE A 168 25.15 -5.79 -1.40
N ILE A 169 26.06 -4.93 -0.91
CA ILE A 169 27.31 -5.35 -0.26
C ILE A 169 27.00 -6.21 0.98
N LEU A 170 26.04 -5.79 1.81
CA LEU A 170 25.63 -6.56 2.98
C LEU A 170 25.14 -7.96 2.59
N ARG A 171 24.26 -8.06 1.58
CA ARG A 171 23.76 -9.35 1.07
C ARG A 171 24.90 -10.25 0.58
N GLN A 172 25.88 -9.70 -0.13
CA GLN A 172 27.04 -10.47 -0.59
C GLN A 172 27.85 -11.01 0.59
N ARG A 173 28.05 -10.19 1.63
CA ARG A 173 28.72 -10.61 2.85
C ARG A 173 27.97 -11.73 3.59
N LEU A 174 26.66 -11.60 3.75
CA LEU A 174 25.85 -12.64 4.37
C LEU A 174 25.87 -13.93 3.55
N ALA A 175 25.79 -13.84 2.23
CA ALA A 175 25.92 -15.01 1.34
C ALA A 175 27.28 -15.70 1.49
N GLN A 176 28.38 -14.95 1.62
CA GLN A 176 29.69 -15.54 1.89
C GLN A 176 29.73 -16.30 3.21
N LEU A 177 29.17 -15.70 4.28
CA LEU A 177 29.11 -16.34 5.60
C LEU A 177 28.26 -17.62 5.59
N SER A 178 27.20 -17.69 4.79
CA SER A 178 26.35 -18.89 4.67
C SER A 178 27.04 -20.06 3.94
N HIS A 179 28.13 -19.78 3.19
CA HIS A 179 28.92 -20.80 2.50
C HIS A 179 30.16 -21.27 3.29
N GLU A 180 30.39 -20.74 4.49
CA GLU A 180 31.46 -21.22 5.36
C GLU A 180 31.19 -22.66 5.84
N ALA A 181 32.24 -23.39 6.19
CA ALA A 181 32.12 -24.78 6.68
C ALA A 181 31.26 -24.91 7.97
N GLN A 182 31.18 -23.85 8.75
CA GLN A 182 30.27 -23.71 9.91
C GLN A 182 29.52 -22.37 9.76
N PRO A 183 28.41 -22.35 9.04
CA PRO A 183 27.65 -21.12 8.82
C PRO A 183 27.19 -20.50 10.15
N ARG A 184 27.35 -19.18 10.27
CA ARG A 184 26.90 -18.39 11.42
C ARG A 184 25.56 -17.69 11.18
N VAL A 185 25.05 -17.76 9.96
CA VAL A 185 23.79 -17.17 9.49
C VAL A 185 23.08 -18.14 8.54
#